data_398e4da4cb623b9a7b347846ef011449
#
_entry.id   398e4da4cb623b9a7b347846ef011449
#
_cell.length_a   1.000
_cell.length_b   1.000
_cell.length_c   1.000
_cell.angle_alpha   90.00
_cell.angle_beta   90.00
_cell.angle_gamma   90.00
#
_symmetry.space_group_name_H-M   'P 1'
#
loop_
_entity.id
_entity.type
_entity.pdbx_description
1 polymer ?
#
loop_
_entity_poly.entity_id
_entity_poly.type
_entity_poly.pdbx_seq_one_letter_code
_entity_poly.pdbx_strand_id
1 'polypeptide(L)'
;MNLRLQGINKYLEFTKQDKLKVKFVKVQQKNFLENVISDSDYKFLKTRLKADGYDEWYFVVWFMAATGARVSELLHIKAEHVQIGYLDLYSKGGKIRRLYIPKNLREEARKWIHEKGLTSGYIFLNRFGQRITTRGIAQQLKHFAEKYGLKRDVVYPHSFRHRFAKNFLDRFNDLALLADLMGHESIETTRIYLRRTASEQQNIVDKVVNW
;
A
#
# COMPACT_ATOMS: atom_id res chain seq x y z
N MET A 1 17.98 -12.91 5.03
CA MET A 1 19.05 -13.41 5.90
C MET A 1 18.83 -12.98 7.36
N ASN A 2 18.67 -11.70 7.69
CA ASN A 2 18.52 -11.22 9.06
C ASN A 2 17.31 -11.80 9.83
N LEU A 3 16.20 -12.12 9.15
CA LEU A 3 15.04 -12.75 9.80
C LEU A 3 15.37 -14.13 10.38
N ARG A 4 16.18 -14.91 9.67
CA ARG A 4 16.66 -16.21 10.19
C ARG A 4 17.62 -16.05 11.35
N LEU A 5 18.52 -15.05 11.29
CA LEU A 5 19.42 -14.72 12.39
C LEU A 5 18.66 -14.24 13.63
N GLN A 6 17.57 -13.51 13.44
CA GLN A 6 16.69 -13.10 14.54
C GLN A 6 16.06 -14.31 15.25
N GLY A 7 15.59 -15.30 14.48
CA GLY A 7 15.05 -16.54 15.02
C GLY A 7 16.11 -17.33 15.80
N ILE A 8 17.31 -17.48 15.22
CA ILE A 8 18.45 -18.16 15.88
C ILE A 8 18.84 -17.44 17.18
N ASN A 9 18.97 -16.11 17.15
CA ASN A 9 19.35 -15.34 18.33
C ASN A 9 18.29 -15.42 19.44
N LYS A 10 17.00 -15.46 19.11
CA LYS A 10 15.92 -15.69 20.08
C LYS A 10 15.99 -17.11 20.70
N TYR A 11 16.31 -18.13 19.89
CA TYR A 11 16.49 -19.47 20.40
C TYR A 11 17.70 -19.54 21.35
N LEU A 12 18.84 -18.93 20.99
CA LEU A 12 20.03 -18.85 21.85
C LEU A 12 19.76 -18.10 23.16
N GLU A 13 18.93 -17.05 23.11
CA GLU A 13 18.47 -16.34 24.30
C GLU A 13 17.63 -17.24 25.22
N PHE A 14 16.68 -17.97 24.64
CA PHE A 14 15.84 -18.93 25.36
C PHE A 14 16.67 -20.03 26.03
N THR A 15 17.72 -20.54 25.36
CA THR A 15 18.63 -21.57 25.86
C THR A 15 19.76 -21.01 26.74
N LYS A 16 19.73 -19.71 27.07
CA LYS A 16 20.76 -18.99 27.88
C LYS A 16 22.19 -19.11 27.28
N GLN A 17 22.27 -19.21 25.95
CA GLN A 17 23.53 -19.29 25.21
C GLN A 17 23.88 -17.96 24.51
N ASP A 18 23.71 -16.83 25.21
CA ASP A 18 23.87 -15.48 24.65
C ASP A 18 25.23 -15.22 24.01
N LYS A 19 26.28 -15.90 24.47
CA LYS A 19 27.63 -15.81 23.91
C LYS A 19 27.74 -16.27 22.44
N LEU A 20 26.79 -17.10 21.98
CA LEU A 20 26.74 -17.62 20.61
C LEU A 20 25.90 -16.75 19.67
N LYS A 21 25.29 -15.67 20.16
CA LYS A 21 24.49 -14.76 19.33
C LYS A 21 25.30 -14.21 18.16
N VAL A 22 24.72 -14.32 16.97
CA VAL A 22 25.33 -13.87 15.72
C VAL A 22 24.95 -12.42 15.44
N LYS A 23 25.92 -11.60 15.08
CA LYS A 23 25.67 -10.20 14.70
C LYS A 23 24.86 -10.16 13.41
N PHE A 24 23.88 -9.24 13.37
CA PHE A 24 23.11 -8.98 12.16
C PHE A 24 24.01 -8.42 11.06
N VAL A 25 23.77 -8.88 9.84
CA VAL A 25 24.43 -8.29 8.66
C VAL A 25 23.87 -6.91 8.44
N LYS A 26 24.75 -5.89 8.38
CA LYS A 26 24.36 -4.56 7.95
C LYS A 26 23.88 -4.62 6.49
N VAL A 27 22.57 -4.59 6.28
CA VAL A 27 21.99 -4.48 4.95
C VAL A 27 22.05 -3.01 4.56
N GLN A 28 22.79 -2.69 3.50
CA GLN A 28 22.67 -1.38 2.88
C GLN A 28 21.22 -1.22 2.41
N GLN A 29 20.50 -0.29 3.04
CA GLN A 29 19.19 0.07 2.56
C GLN A 29 19.36 0.78 1.21
N LYS A 30 18.73 0.24 0.16
CA LYS A 30 18.67 0.93 -1.13
C LYS A 30 18.08 2.33 -0.91
N ASN A 31 18.75 3.34 -1.42
CA ASN A 31 18.39 4.74 -1.19
C ASN A 31 17.25 5.24 -2.09
N PHE A 32 16.59 4.37 -2.86
CA PHE A 32 15.52 4.71 -3.77
C PHE A 32 14.45 3.60 -3.78
N LEU A 33 13.22 4.02 -4.05
CA LEU A 33 12.09 3.12 -4.25
C LEU A 33 12.14 2.60 -5.68
N GLU A 34 12.57 1.35 -5.83
CA GLU A 34 12.42 0.63 -7.09
C GLU A 34 11.00 0.04 -7.19
N ASN A 35 10.55 -0.17 -8.42
CA ASN A 35 9.34 -0.93 -8.73
C ASN A 35 8.04 -0.30 -8.18
N VAL A 36 7.93 1.03 -8.27
CA VAL A 36 6.67 1.73 -8.03
C VAL A 36 5.95 1.90 -9.35
N ILE A 37 4.67 1.54 -9.40
CA ILE A 37 3.84 1.74 -10.58
C ILE A 37 3.77 3.22 -10.96
N SER A 38 4.03 3.53 -12.23
CA SER A 38 3.95 4.89 -12.76
C SER A 38 2.49 5.39 -12.80
N ASP A 39 2.32 6.71 -12.90
CA ASP A 39 0.97 7.29 -13.03
C ASP A 39 0.28 6.87 -14.33
N SER A 40 1.05 6.74 -15.42
CA SER A 40 0.55 6.24 -16.71
C SER A 40 0.09 4.80 -16.62
N ASP A 41 0.93 3.90 -16.06
CA ASP A 41 0.60 2.49 -15.92
C ASP A 41 -0.60 2.26 -14.98
N TYR A 42 -0.66 3.04 -13.88
CA TYR A 42 -1.81 2.99 -12.97
C TYR A 42 -3.11 3.41 -13.65
N LYS A 43 -3.09 4.53 -14.38
CA LYS A 43 -4.27 5.02 -15.12
C LYS A 43 -4.68 4.00 -16.18
N PHE A 44 -3.71 3.50 -16.93
CA PHE A 44 -3.94 2.48 -17.97
C PHE A 44 -4.56 1.22 -17.37
N LEU A 45 -3.95 0.64 -16.32
CA LEU A 45 -4.48 -0.55 -15.64
C LEU A 45 -5.92 -0.34 -15.17
N LYS A 46 -6.18 0.79 -14.50
CA LYS A 46 -7.52 1.12 -13.97
C LYS A 46 -8.54 1.24 -15.10
N THR A 47 -8.20 1.90 -16.20
CA THR A 47 -9.07 2.06 -17.37
C THR A 47 -9.37 0.72 -18.04
N ARG A 48 -8.34 -0.12 -18.21
CA ARG A 48 -8.50 -1.46 -18.80
C ARG A 48 -9.39 -2.37 -17.95
N LEU A 49 -9.18 -2.39 -16.63
CA LEU A 49 -10.01 -3.15 -15.71
C LEU A 49 -11.48 -2.76 -15.80
N LYS A 50 -11.78 -1.44 -15.89
CA LYS A 50 -13.16 -0.95 -16.03
C LYS A 50 -13.74 -1.31 -17.39
N ALA A 51 -13.01 -1.11 -18.47
CA ALA A 51 -13.47 -1.39 -19.83
C ALA A 51 -13.74 -2.88 -20.09
N ASP A 52 -12.95 -3.76 -19.47
CA ASP A 52 -13.08 -5.21 -19.62
C ASP A 52 -14.09 -5.82 -18.60
N GLY A 53 -14.80 -5.00 -17.81
CA GLY A 53 -15.83 -5.44 -16.86
C GLY A 53 -15.28 -6.10 -15.58
N TYR A 54 -14.01 -5.89 -15.27
CA TYR A 54 -13.40 -6.37 -14.02
C TYR A 54 -13.63 -5.38 -12.87
N ASP A 55 -14.88 -5.01 -12.59
CA ASP A 55 -15.23 -3.97 -11.61
C ASP A 55 -14.69 -4.24 -10.21
N GLU A 56 -14.72 -5.49 -9.73
CA GLU A 56 -14.11 -5.87 -8.46
C GLU A 56 -12.63 -5.44 -8.39
N TRP A 57 -11.87 -5.76 -9.43
CA TRP A 57 -10.43 -5.49 -9.51
C TRP A 57 -10.12 -4.02 -9.78
N TYR A 58 -11.01 -3.33 -10.50
CA TYR A 58 -10.97 -1.88 -10.65
C TYR A 58 -11.04 -1.19 -9.28
N PHE A 59 -11.98 -1.60 -8.42
CA PHE A 59 -12.11 -1.05 -7.08
C PHE A 59 -10.98 -1.50 -6.16
N VAL A 60 -10.51 -2.75 -6.21
CA VAL A 60 -9.32 -3.23 -5.48
C VAL A 60 -8.12 -2.32 -5.75
N VAL A 61 -7.81 -2.07 -7.01
CA VAL A 61 -6.68 -1.22 -7.45
C VAL A 61 -6.90 0.24 -7.00
N TRP A 62 -8.11 0.76 -7.17
CA TRP A 62 -8.41 2.14 -6.79
C TRP A 62 -8.35 2.36 -5.29
N PHE A 63 -8.93 1.47 -4.49
CA PHE A 63 -8.86 1.56 -3.03
C PHE A 63 -7.41 1.51 -2.53
N MET A 64 -6.59 0.56 -2.99
CA MET A 64 -5.17 0.50 -2.60
C MET A 64 -4.43 1.79 -2.93
N ALA A 65 -4.63 2.35 -4.12
CA ALA A 65 -3.92 3.54 -4.58
C ALA A 65 -4.43 4.85 -3.96
N ALA A 66 -5.69 4.91 -3.54
CA ALA A 66 -6.32 6.12 -3.02
C ALA A 66 -6.33 6.22 -1.49
N THR A 67 -6.17 5.10 -0.79
CA THR A 67 -6.20 5.06 0.68
C THR A 67 -4.84 4.76 1.30
N GLY A 68 -3.90 4.24 0.52
CA GLY A 68 -2.62 3.75 1.02
C GLY A 68 -2.73 2.55 1.96
N ALA A 69 -3.87 1.84 1.97
CA ALA A 69 -4.09 0.66 2.80
C ALA A 69 -3.07 -0.44 2.54
N ARG A 70 -2.69 -1.18 3.58
CA ARG A 70 -2.04 -2.48 3.39
C ARG A 70 -3.04 -3.46 2.79
N VAL A 71 -2.57 -4.43 2.00
CA VAL A 71 -3.49 -5.41 1.39
C VAL A 71 -4.34 -6.16 2.42
N SER A 72 -3.80 -6.45 3.59
CA SER A 72 -4.57 -7.04 4.69
C SER A 72 -5.64 -6.11 5.25
N GLU A 73 -5.40 -4.80 5.28
CA GLU A 73 -6.34 -3.78 5.75
C GLU A 73 -7.47 -3.57 4.73
N LEU A 74 -7.15 -3.58 3.43
CA LEU A 74 -8.14 -3.52 2.35
C LEU A 74 -9.25 -4.56 2.52
N LEU A 75 -8.87 -5.77 2.90
CA LEU A 75 -9.79 -6.90 3.07
C LEU A 75 -10.81 -6.70 4.22
N HIS A 76 -10.60 -5.72 5.09
CA HIS A 76 -11.50 -5.40 6.19
C HIS A 76 -12.50 -4.29 5.84
N ILE A 77 -12.41 -3.72 4.63
CA ILE A 77 -13.36 -2.71 4.20
C ILE A 77 -14.73 -3.36 3.97
N LYS A 78 -15.75 -2.76 4.58
CA LYS A 78 -17.15 -3.18 4.48
C LYS A 78 -17.98 -2.09 3.81
N ALA A 79 -19.19 -2.43 3.37
CA ALA A 79 -20.16 -1.48 2.80
C ALA A 79 -20.43 -0.31 3.77
N GLU A 80 -20.53 -0.59 5.06
CA GLU A 80 -20.76 0.41 6.11
C GLU A 80 -19.61 1.43 6.17
N HIS A 81 -18.33 0.98 6.02
CA HIS A 81 -17.18 1.87 5.98
C HIS A 81 -17.20 2.78 4.75
N VAL A 82 -17.69 2.28 3.61
CA VAL A 82 -17.89 3.11 2.41
C VAL A 82 -18.99 4.14 2.63
N GLN A 83 -20.04 3.81 3.40
CA GLN A 83 -21.10 4.77 3.75
C GLN A 83 -20.60 5.91 4.62
N ILE A 84 -19.81 5.62 5.67
CA ILE A 84 -19.31 6.65 6.59
C ILE A 84 -18.03 7.34 6.08
N GLY A 85 -17.28 6.70 5.15
CA GLY A 85 -16.09 7.27 4.51
C GLY A 85 -14.77 6.95 5.21
N TYR A 86 -14.74 6.05 6.19
CA TYR A 86 -13.53 5.63 6.87
C TYR A 86 -13.64 4.25 7.51
N LEU A 87 -12.50 3.70 7.90
CA LEU A 87 -12.34 2.48 8.68
C LEU A 87 -11.31 2.70 9.79
N ASP A 88 -11.66 2.44 11.04
CA ASP A 88 -10.73 2.46 12.16
C ASP A 88 -9.99 1.12 12.28
N LEU A 89 -8.67 1.18 12.21
CA LEU A 89 -7.76 0.04 12.26
C LEU A 89 -7.05 0.02 13.59
N TYR A 90 -7.12 -1.12 14.27
CA TYR A 90 -6.46 -1.33 15.56
C TYR A 90 -5.10 -1.99 15.34
N SER A 91 -4.03 -1.41 15.89
CA SER A 91 -2.67 -1.94 15.87
C SER A 91 -2.24 -2.46 17.24
N LYS A 92 -1.12 -3.19 17.28
CA LYS A 92 -0.53 -3.64 18.55
C LYS A 92 -0.28 -2.44 19.47
N GLY A 93 -0.61 -2.60 20.76
CA GLY A 93 -0.46 -1.53 21.75
C GLY A 93 -1.65 -0.56 21.83
N GLY A 94 -2.81 -0.92 21.30
CA GLY A 94 -4.05 -0.13 21.43
C GLY A 94 -4.10 1.14 20.57
N LYS A 95 -3.13 1.37 19.72
CA LYS A 95 -3.15 2.50 18.79
C LYS A 95 -4.21 2.32 17.72
N ILE A 96 -5.02 3.35 17.52
CA ILE A 96 -6.05 3.40 16.48
C ILE A 96 -5.53 4.28 15.34
N ARG A 97 -5.62 3.78 14.12
CA ARG A 97 -5.39 4.54 12.89
C ARG A 97 -6.65 4.58 12.07
N ARG A 98 -7.03 5.74 11.57
CA ARG A 98 -8.16 5.89 10.66
C ARG A 98 -7.70 5.83 9.21
N LEU A 99 -8.28 4.88 8.45
CA LEU A 99 -8.13 4.79 7.01
C LEU A 99 -9.26 5.56 6.34
N TYR A 100 -8.96 6.68 5.69
CA TYR A 100 -9.95 7.51 5.02
C TYR A 100 -10.22 7.02 3.59
N ILE A 101 -11.51 7.04 3.19
CA ILE A 101 -11.95 6.74 1.83
C ILE A 101 -12.30 8.08 1.15
N PRO A 102 -11.50 8.53 0.14
CA PRO A 102 -11.74 9.80 -0.54
C PRO A 102 -13.14 9.90 -1.14
N LYS A 103 -13.70 11.11 -1.17
CA LYS A 103 -15.09 11.38 -1.57
C LYS A 103 -15.44 10.79 -2.95
N ASN A 104 -14.61 11.01 -3.95
CA ASN A 104 -14.82 10.50 -5.31
C ASN A 104 -14.84 8.97 -5.37
N LEU A 105 -13.91 8.30 -4.67
CA LEU A 105 -13.88 6.84 -4.58
C LEU A 105 -15.13 6.32 -3.85
N ARG A 106 -15.53 7.00 -2.77
CA ARG A 106 -16.70 6.64 -1.97
C ARG A 106 -17.99 6.70 -2.78
N GLU A 107 -18.19 7.74 -3.57
CA GLU A 107 -19.36 7.91 -4.41
C GLU A 107 -19.48 6.82 -5.48
N GLU A 108 -18.39 6.50 -6.18
CA GLU A 108 -18.38 5.44 -7.18
C GLU A 108 -18.51 4.04 -6.55
N ALA A 109 -17.85 3.81 -5.42
CA ALA A 109 -17.94 2.53 -4.72
C ALA A 109 -19.36 2.27 -4.17
N ARG A 110 -20.10 3.32 -3.73
CA ARG A 110 -21.51 3.17 -3.32
C ARG A 110 -22.40 2.68 -4.45
N LYS A 111 -22.23 3.23 -5.67
CA LYS A 111 -22.98 2.79 -6.85
C LYS A 111 -22.69 1.33 -7.14
N TRP A 112 -21.41 0.97 -7.22
CA TRP A 112 -20.98 -0.40 -7.47
C TRP A 112 -21.48 -1.39 -6.41
N ILE A 113 -21.43 -1.04 -5.13
CA ILE A 113 -21.97 -1.87 -4.02
C ILE A 113 -23.46 -2.06 -4.16
N HIS A 114 -24.20 -1.01 -4.51
CA HIS A 114 -25.65 -1.07 -4.77
C HIS A 114 -25.98 -1.95 -5.97
N GLU A 115 -25.26 -1.80 -7.08
CA GLU A 115 -25.42 -2.63 -8.29
C GLU A 115 -25.17 -4.12 -8.03
N LYS A 116 -24.27 -4.44 -7.07
CA LYS A 116 -24.04 -5.82 -6.60
C LYS A 116 -25.13 -6.34 -5.65
N GLY A 117 -26.08 -5.51 -5.26
CA GLY A 117 -27.09 -5.87 -4.25
C GLY A 117 -26.51 -6.07 -2.85
N LEU A 118 -25.30 -5.56 -2.57
CA LEU A 118 -24.64 -5.72 -1.29
C LEU A 118 -25.09 -4.62 -0.31
N THR A 119 -25.84 -4.98 0.71
CA THR A 119 -26.35 -4.03 1.72
C THR A 119 -25.44 -3.86 2.91
N SER A 120 -24.63 -4.87 3.25
CA SER A 120 -23.73 -4.88 4.42
C SER A 120 -22.58 -5.86 4.24
N GLY A 121 -21.55 -5.76 5.08
CA GLY A 121 -20.45 -6.71 5.12
C GLY A 121 -19.30 -6.38 4.16
N TYR A 122 -18.38 -7.31 3.98
CA TYR A 122 -17.15 -7.11 3.19
C TYR A 122 -17.47 -6.86 1.71
N ILE A 123 -16.81 -5.85 1.11
CA ILE A 123 -17.06 -5.46 -0.28
C ILE A 123 -16.22 -6.23 -1.30
N PHE A 124 -15.07 -6.77 -0.91
CA PHE A 124 -14.19 -7.53 -1.79
C PHE A 124 -14.39 -9.03 -1.61
N LEU A 125 -15.20 -9.61 -2.49
CA LEU A 125 -15.63 -11.00 -2.43
C LEU A 125 -15.14 -11.77 -3.66
N ASN A 126 -14.87 -13.06 -3.48
CA ASN A 126 -14.60 -13.95 -4.60
C ASN A 126 -15.94 -14.42 -5.26
N ARG A 127 -15.84 -15.17 -6.34
CA ARG A 127 -17.00 -15.71 -7.08
C ARG A 127 -17.95 -16.60 -6.23
N PHE A 128 -17.51 -17.03 -5.05
CA PHE A 128 -18.28 -17.83 -4.12
C PHE A 128 -18.90 -17.00 -2.99
N GLY A 129 -18.83 -15.66 -3.06
CA GLY A 129 -19.32 -14.77 -2.01
C GLY A 129 -18.45 -14.72 -0.75
N GLN A 130 -17.25 -15.33 -0.77
CA GLN A 130 -16.31 -15.29 0.34
C GLN A 130 -15.32 -14.15 0.15
N ARG A 131 -14.80 -13.63 1.27
CA ARG A 131 -13.76 -12.59 1.24
C ARG A 131 -12.54 -13.08 0.47
N ILE A 132 -12.04 -12.27 -0.48
CA ILE A 132 -10.80 -12.54 -1.19
C ILE A 132 -9.61 -12.59 -0.21
N THR A 133 -8.52 -13.23 -0.63
CA THR A 133 -7.30 -13.36 0.20
C THR A 133 -6.21 -12.43 -0.29
N THR A 134 -5.26 -12.08 0.60
CA THR A 134 -4.08 -11.28 0.22
C THR A 134 -3.27 -11.96 -0.89
N ARG A 135 -3.15 -13.29 -0.84
CA ARG A 135 -2.48 -14.08 -1.88
C ARG A 135 -3.25 -14.03 -3.21
N GLY A 136 -4.60 -14.12 -3.14
CA GLY A 136 -5.47 -14.01 -4.31
C GLY A 136 -5.31 -12.65 -5.00
N ILE A 137 -5.28 -11.55 -4.22
CA ILE A 137 -5.03 -10.21 -4.76
C ILE A 137 -3.66 -10.17 -5.45
N ALA A 138 -2.60 -10.63 -4.80
CA ALA A 138 -1.25 -10.58 -5.37
C ALA A 138 -1.12 -11.40 -6.67
N GLN A 139 -1.76 -12.57 -6.74
CA GLN A 139 -1.77 -13.42 -7.93
C GLN A 139 -2.57 -12.77 -9.08
N GLN A 140 -3.73 -12.23 -8.77
CA GLN A 140 -4.59 -11.62 -9.79
C GLN A 140 -3.98 -10.33 -10.36
N LEU A 141 -3.31 -9.53 -9.54
CA LEU A 141 -2.58 -8.35 -10.01
C LEU A 141 -1.47 -8.74 -10.98
N LYS A 142 -0.72 -9.81 -10.71
CA LYS A 142 0.29 -10.35 -11.64
C LYS A 142 -0.33 -10.81 -12.96
N HIS A 143 -1.47 -11.50 -12.89
CA HIS A 143 -2.22 -11.90 -14.09
C HIS A 143 -2.64 -10.68 -14.93
N PHE A 144 -3.17 -9.62 -14.31
CA PHE A 144 -3.52 -8.40 -15.04
C PHE A 144 -2.29 -7.66 -15.60
N ALA A 145 -1.16 -7.68 -14.89
CA ALA A 145 0.08 -7.15 -15.44
C ALA A 145 0.47 -7.84 -16.73
N GLU A 146 0.43 -9.18 -16.77
CA GLU A 146 0.69 -9.97 -17.97
C GLU A 146 -0.35 -9.71 -19.06
N LYS A 147 -1.64 -9.77 -18.70
CA LYS A 147 -2.74 -9.55 -19.65
C LYS A 147 -2.64 -8.20 -20.38
N TYR A 148 -2.19 -7.17 -19.68
CA TYR A 148 -2.14 -5.80 -20.21
C TYR A 148 -0.73 -5.34 -20.60
N GLY A 149 0.25 -6.24 -20.64
CA GLY A 149 1.62 -5.91 -21.04
C GLY A 149 2.37 -4.98 -20.09
N LEU A 150 1.97 -4.95 -18.80
CA LEU A 150 2.65 -4.19 -17.77
C LEU A 150 3.76 -5.02 -17.10
N LYS A 151 4.77 -4.35 -16.55
CA LYS A 151 5.83 -5.03 -15.80
C LYS A 151 5.26 -5.66 -14.53
N ARG A 152 5.48 -6.97 -14.32
CA ARG A 152 4.97 -7.72 -13.16
C ARG A 152 5.50 -7.20 -11.82
N ASP A 153 6.72 -6.70 -11.80
CA ASP A 153 7.41 -6.22 -10.61
C ASP A 153 6.96 -4.82 -10.14
N VAL A 154 6.14 -4.12 -10.94
CA VAL A 154 5.51 -2.86 -10.53
C VAL A 154 4.02 -2.99 -10.20
N VAL A 155 3.35 -4.11 -10.59
CA VAL A 155 1.91 -4.32 -10.34
C VAL A 155 1.72 -5.29 -9.17
N TYR A 156 1.90 -4.80 -7.96
CA TYR A 156 1.73 -5.57 -6.71
C TYR A 156 1.20 -4.66 -5.58
N PRO A 157 0.60 -5.21 -4.51
CA PRO A 157 -0.12 -4.40 -3.53
C PRO A 157 0.70 -3.26 -2.91
N HIS A 158 1.95 -3.51 -2.51
CA HIS A 158 2.79 -2.46 -1.91
C HIS A 158 3.15 -1.34 -2.90
N SER A 159 3.21 -1.62 -4.20
CA SER A 159 3.47 -0.61 -5.22
C SER A 159 2.40 0.49 -5.22
N PHE A 160 1.14 0.13 -5.11
CA PHE A 160 0.03 1.11 -5.01
C PHE A 160 0.11 1.95 -3.72
N ARG A 161 0.51 1.33 -2.61
CA ARG A 161 0.74 2.05 -1.36
C ARG A 161 1.95 2.99 -1.45
N HIS A 162 3.03 2.58 -2.11
CA HIS A 162 4.19 3.44 -2.39
C HIS A 162 3.79 4.62 -3.28
N ARG A 163 2.98 4.37 -4.31
CA ARG A 163 2.43 5.42 -5.16
C ARG A 163 1.57 6.41 -4.37
N PHE A 164 0.69 5.94 -3.46
CA PHE A 164 -0.08 6.80 -2.57
C PHE A 164 0.84 7.74 -1.78
N ALA A 165 1.87 7.19 -1.13
CA ALA A 165 2.79 7.96 -0.31
C ALA A 165 3.57 9.01 -1.12
N LYS A 166 4.08 8.62 -2.31
CA LYS A 166 4.80 9.54 -3.19
C LYS A 166 3.88 10.68 -3.65
N ASN A 167 2.70 10.36 -4.17
CA ASN A 167 1.76 11.36 -4.66
C ASN A 167 1.22 12.27 -3.55
N PHE A 168 1.12 11.78 -2.31
CA PHE A 168 0.75 12.58 -1.16
C PHE A 168 1.83 13.63 -0.86
N LEU A 169 3.09 13.21 -0.76
CA LEU A 169 4.21 14.12 -0.48
C LEU A 169 4.48 15.12 -1.61
N ASP A 170 4.28 14.72 -2.86
CA ASP A 170 4.43 15.61 -4.02
C ASP A 170 3.40 16.75 -4.01
N ARG A 171 2.22 16.53 -3.40
CA ARG A 171 1.13 17.52 -3.34
C ARG A 171 1.03 18.23 -2.00
N PHE A 172 1.32 17.52 -0.94
CA PHE A 172 1.19 17.99 0.43
C PHE A 172 2.39 17.49 1.24
N ASN A 173 3.45 18.26 1.27
CA ASN A 173 4.77 17.90 1.79
C ASN A 173 4.79 17.78 3.34
N ASP A 174 3.89 16.98 3.90
CA ASP A 174 3.81 16.69 5.34
C ASP A 174 4.11 15.22 5.59
N LEU A 175 5.35 14.96 6.02
CA LEU A 175 5.84 13.61 6.30
C LEU A 175 5.21 13.01 7.56
N ALA A 176 4.93 13.86 8.56
CA ALA A 176 4.35 13.41 9.83
C ALA A 176 2.91 12.93 9.61
N LEU A 177 2.10 13.74 8.95
CA LEU A 177 0.74 13.36 8.59
C LEU A 177 0.72 12.11 7.70
N LEU A 178 1.65 12.00 6.72
CA LEU A 178 1.75 10.78 5.90
C LEU A 178 2.07 9.54 6.76
N ALA A 179 2.99 9.66 7.73
CA ALA A 179 3.34 8.56 8.63
C ALA A 179 2.10 8.09 9.42
N ASP A 180 1.31 9.02 9.93
CA ASP A 180 0.06 8.74 10.65
C ASP A 180 -0.97 8.08 9.74
N LEU A 181 -1.21 8.63 8.54
CA LEU A 181 -2.14 8.08 7.54
C LEU A 181 -1.74 6.67 7.11
N MET A 182 -0.45 6.39 7.01
CA MET A 182 0.06 5.05 6.66
C MET A 182 0.16 4.11 7.88
N GLY A 183 0.06 4.61 9.10
CA GLY A 183 0.23 3.84 10.33
C GLY A 183 1.63 3.26 10.42
N HIS A 184 2.63 4.09 10.25
CA HIS A 184 4.03 3.77 10.51
C HIS A 184 4.36 4.06 11.97
N GLU A 185 4.98 3.11 12.65
CA GLU A 185 5.41 3.28 14.05
C GLU A 185 6.58 4.27 14.17
N SER A 186 7.35 4.42 13.09
CA SER A 186 8.49 5.33 13.02
C SER A 186 8.42 6.16 11.73
N ILE A 187 8.67 7.46 11.87
CA ILE A 187 8.78 8.41 10.75
C ILE A 187 9.92 8.02 9.79
N GLU A 188 10.95 7.33 10.29
CA GLU A 188 12.05 6.81 9.46
C GLU A 188 11.55 5.86 8.38
N THR A 189 10.50 5.08 8.66
CA THR A 189 9.86 4.21 7.66
C THR A 189 9.23 5.01 6.53
N THR A 190 8.80 6.25 6.82
CA THR A 190 8.17 7.15 5.85
C THR A 190 9.22 7.98 5.08
N ARG A 191 10.39 8.22 5.67
CA ARG A 191 11.47 8.99 5.02
C ARG A 191 11.95 8.41 3.68
N ILE A 192 11.74 7.11 3.43
CA ILE A 192 12.07 6.49 2.15
C ILE A 192 11.36 7.16 0.97
N TYR A 193 10.19 7.78 1.20
CA TYR A 193 9.42 8.47 0.17
C TYR A 193 9.92 9.90 -0.14
N LEU A 194 10.75 10.46 0.74
CA LEU A 194 11.43 11.75 0.51
C LEU A 194 12.71 11.61 -0.29
N ARG A 195 13.17 10.38 -0.54
CA ARG A 195 14.42 10.16 -1.24
C ARG A 195 14.27 10.56 -2.70
N ARG A 196 15.06 11.53 -3.08
CA ARG A 196 15.14 12.06 -4.43
C ARG A 196 16.42 11.57 -5.09
N THR A 197 16.39 11.43 -6.41
CA THR A 197 17.58 11.15 -7.20
C THR A 197 18.55 12.35 -7.12
N ALA A 198 19.82 12.13 -7.39
CA ALA A 198 20.80 13.23 -7.41
C ALA A 198 20.41 14.36 -8.38
N SER A 199 19.84 14.01 -9.53
CA SER A 199 19.32 14.98 -10.51
C SER A 199 18.11 15.78 -9.99
N GLU A 200 17.19 15.12 -9.28
CA GLU A 200 16.06 15.81 -8.63
C GLU A 200 16.53 16.76 -7.52
N GLN A 201 17.55 16.35 -6.75
CA GLN A 201 18.16 17.21 -5.71
C GLN A 201 18.81 18.42 -6.33
N GLN A 202 19.62 18.23 -7.39
CA GLN A 202 20.27 19.34 -8.10
C GLN A 202 19.25 20.33 -8.64
N ASN A 203 18.21 19.84 -9.33
CA ASN A 203 17.15 20.69 -9.88
C ASN A 203 16.42 21.53 -8.81
N ILE A 204 16.32 21.02 -7.59
CA ILE A 204 15.71 21.75 -6.48
C ILE A 204 16.67 22.81 -5.96
N VAL A 205 17.94 22.46 -5.76
CA VAL A 205 18.95 23.41 -5.34
C VAL A 205 19.01 24.58 -6.32
N ASP A 206 19.05 24.30 -7.63
CA ASP A 206 19.11 25.33 -8.68
C ASP A 206 17.86 26.24 -8.70
N LYS A 207 16.70 25.74 -8.26
CA LYS A 207 15.46 26.52 -8.19
C LYS A 207 15.31 27.34 -6.91
N VAL A 208 15.84 26.84 -5.81
CA VAL A 208 15.61 27.42 -4.47
C VAL A 208 16.77 28.32 -4.05
N VAL A 209 18.00 27.97 -4.40
CA VAL A 209 19.21 28.70 -3.99
C VAL A 209 19.55 29.71 -5.07
N ASN A 210 19.09 30.95 -4.91
CA ASN A 210 19.32 32.04 -5.83
C ASN A 210 19.92 33.29 -5.16
N TRP A 211 20.49 33.11 -3.96
CA TRP A 211 21.22 34.12 -3.21
C TRP A 211 22.73 33.94 -3.32
#